data_6112f47250c174cb8fb9d0b3d2911ed8
#
_entry.id   6112f47250c174cb8fb9d0b3d2911ed8
#
_cell.length_a   1.000
_cell.length_b   1.000
_cell.length_c   1.000
_cell.angle_alpha   90.00
_cell.angle_beta   90.00
_cell.angle_gamma   90.00
#
_symmetry.space_group_name_H-M   'P 1'
#
loop_
_entity.id
_entity.type
_entity.pdbx_description
1 polymer ?
#
loop_
_entity_poly.entity_id
_entity_poly.type
_entity_poly.pdbx_seq_one_letter_code
_entity_poly.pdbx_strand_id
1 'polypeptide(L)'
;MVLLVERNSDLPLQLMGAIGVVAMVNGILLQIIMVSRVLYGMAKRQLAPALLSSVCTATRTPIHATLLAGSLVLAFALWLPVTTLARATSCLILLVFTFVNLSLLSLHYRERQRGPLQLGLPATGTLLCIGFLVIQIWS
;
A
#
# COMPACT_ATOMS: atom_id res chain seq x y z
N MET A 1 -9.02 4.00 -20.09
CA MET A 1 -7.72 4.29 -20.73
C MET A 1 -7.53 3.53 -22.04
N VAL A 2 -7.78 2.23 -22.09
CA VAL A 2 -7.72 1.41 -23.31
C VAL A 2 -8.60 1.96 -24.44
N LEU A 3 -9.84 2.32 -24.17
CA LEU A 3 -10.79 2.89 -25.15
C LEU A 3 -10.38 4.25 -25.73
N LEU A 4 -9.57 5.03 -25.03
CA LEU A 4 -9.07 6.32 -25.51
C LEU A 4 -7.88 6.14 -26.45
N VAL A 5 -7.10 5.08 -26.27
CA VAL A 5 -5.97 4.73 -27.14
C VAL A 5 -6.46 4.11 -28.44
N GLU A 6 -7.51 3.28 -28.38
CA GLU A 6 -8.13 2.66 -29.56
C GLU A 6 -8.69 3.69 -30.56
N ARG A 7 -9.09 4.86 -30.06
CA ARG A 7 -9.66 5.93 -30.88
C ARG A 7 -8.61 6.83 -31.59
N ASN A 8 -7.37 6.82 -31.10
CA ASN A 8 -6.38 7.82 -31.54
C ASN A 8 -5.03 7.28 -32.02
N SER A 9 -4.82 5.97 -32.02
CA SER A 9 -3.58 5.35 -32.47
C SER A 9 -3.80 3.96 -33.07
N ASP A 10 -3.19 3.67 -34.20
CA ASP A 10 -3.14 2.36 -34.85
C ASP A 10 -2.30 1.32 -34.10
N LEU A 11 -2.06 1.52 -32.79
CA LEU A 11 -1.33 0.59 -31.98
C LEU A 11 -2.26 -0.60 -31.60
N PRO A 12 -1.87 -1.83 -31.92
CA PRO A 12 -2.70 -2.98 -31.65
C PRO A 12 -2.94 -3.12 -30.14
N LEU A 13 -4.19 -3.39 -29.77
CA LEU A 13 -4.67 -3.56 -28.39
C LEU A 13 -3.78 -4.51 -27.56
N GLN A 14 -3.18 -5.49 -28.26
CA GLN A 14 -2.24 -6.46 -27.69
C GLN A 14 -0.95 -5.83 -27.17
N LEU A 15 -0.40 -4.81 -27.84
CA LEU A 15 0.79 -4.10 -27.39
C LEU A 15 0.51 -3.31 -26.10
N MET A 16 -0.63 -2.65 -26.02
CA MET A 16 -1.04 -1.92 -24.81
C MET A 16 -1.27 -2.87 -23.63
N GLY A 17 -1.87 -4.03 -23.89
CA GLY A 17 -2.04 -5.07 -22.90
C GLY A 17 -0.69 -5.60 -22.38
N ALA A 18 0.25 -5.88 -23.28
CA ALA A 18 1.58 -6.36 -22.92
C ALA A 18 2.36 -5.35 -22.08
N ILE A 19 2.34 -4.07 -22.44
CA ILE A 19 2.98 -2.99 -21.67
C ILE A 19 2.32 -2.90 -20.26
N GLY A 20 1.00 -3.00 -20.19
CA GLY A 20 0.27 -3.00 -18.93
C GLY A 20 0.68 -4.15 -18.02
N VAL A 21 0.79 -5.37 -18.55
CA VAL A 21 1.22 -6.54 -17.78
C VAL A 21 2.65 -6.38 -17.26
N VAL A 22 3.58 -5.93 -18.10
CA VAL A 22 4.98 -5.68 -17.69
C VAL A 22 5.03 -4.63 -16.56
N ALA A 23 4.26 -3.55 -16.68
CA ALA A 23 4.20 -2.52 -15.65
C ALA A 23 3.63 -3.07 -14.32
N MET A 24 2.58 -3.89 -14.38
CA MET A 24 2.00 -4.54 -13.19
C MET A 24 2.98 -5.50 -12.52
N VAL A 25 3.67 -6.34 -13.29
CA VAL A 25 4.66 -7.28 -12.77
C VAL A 25 5.80 -6.52 -12.07
N ASN A 26 6.28 -5.45 -12.67
CA ASN A 26 7.31 -4.60 -12.04
C ASN A 26 6.82 -4.00 -10.71
N GLY A 27 5.60 -3.49 -10.67
CA GLY A 27 4.98 -2.98 -9.44
C GLY A 27 4.88 -4.04 -8.33
N ILE A 28 4.43 -5.24 -8.67
CA ILE A 28 4.32 -6.36 -7.72
C ILE A 28 5.70 -6.76 -7.16
N LEU A 29 6.71 -6.85 -8.01
CA LEU A 29 8.07 -7.18 -7.60
C LEU A 29 8.62 -6.15 -6.60
N LEU A 30 8.48 -4.86 -6.89
CA LEU A 30 8.89 -3.79 -5.98
C LEU A 30 8.16 -3.89 -4.63
N GLN A 31 6.86 -4.17 -4.66
CA GLN A 31 6.05 -4.32 -3.45
C GLN A 31 6.53 -5.49 -2.58
N ILE A 32 6.78 -6.66 -3.19
CA ILE A 32 7.29 -7.85 -2.49
C ILE A 32 8.65 -7.55 -1.86
N ILE A 33 9.54 -6.87 -2.58
CA ILE A 33 10.86 -6.48 -2.06
C ILE A 33 10.73 -5.55 -0.85
N MET A 34 9.85 -4.56 -0.92
CA MET A 34 9.61 -3.64 0.20
C MET A 34 9.06 -4.36 1.43
N VAL A 35 8.04 -5.19 1.25
CA VAL A 35 7.43 -5.96 2.35
C VAL A 35 8.43 -6.92 2.97
N SER A 36 9.23 -7.63 2.16
CA SER A 36 10.24 -8.56 2.67
C SER A 36 11.31 -7.85 3.52
N ARG A 37 11.72 -6.64 3.14
CA ARG A 37 12.65 -5.82 3.92
C ARG A 37 12.07 -5.34 5.24
N VAL A 38 10.81 -4.95 5.24
CA VAL A 38 10.09 -4.55 6.47
C VAL A 38 9.99 -5.73 7.43
N LEU A 39 9.55 -6.90 6.94
CA LEU A 39 9.44 -8.13 7.73
C LEU A 39 10.80 -8.54 8.32
N TYR A 40 11.86 -8.47 7.54
CA TYR A 40 13.23 -8.71 8.00
C TYR A 40 13.65 -7.72 9.09
N GLY A 41 13.37 -6.43 8.91
CA GLY A 41 13.66 -5.40 9.90
C GLY A 41 12.89 -5.60 11.22
N MET A 42 11.64 -6.02 11.13
CA MET A 42 10.82 -6.36 12.30
C MET A 42 11.35 -7.62 13.01
N ALA A 43 11.76 -8.65 12.27
CA ALA A 43 12.34 -9.86 12.83
C ALA A 43 13.67 -9.59 13.56
N LYS A 44 14.51 -8.71 13.03
CA LYS A 44 15.74 -8.27 13.72
C LYS A 44 15.46 -7.53 15.04
N ARG A 45 14.32 -6.86 15.15
CA ARG A 45 13.89 -6.17 16.37
C ARG A 45 13.08 -7.06 17.32
N GLN A 46 13.03 -8.36 17.06
CA GLN A 46 12.24 -9.34 17.82
C GLN A 46 10.72 -9.07 17.85
N LEU A 47 10.22 -8.29 16.88
CA LEU A 47 8.80 -8.01 16.70
C LEU A 47 8.12 -9.01 15.76
N ALA A 48 8.90 -9.91 15.13
CA ALA A 48 8.44 -10.96 14.23
C ALA A 48 9.25 -12.24 14.46
N PRO A 49 8.76 -13.42 14.03
CA PRO A 49 9.46 -14.69 14.20
C PRO A 49 10.89 -14.66 13.67
N ALA A 50 11.82 -15.25 14.43
CA ALA A 50 13.26 -15.27 14.10
C ALA A 50 13.57 -15.90 12.74
N LEU A 51 12.69 -16.77 12.22
CA LEU A 51 12.79 -17.38 10.89
C LEU A 51 12.86 -16.34 9.76
N LEU A 52 12.22 -15.19 9.92
CA LEU A 52 12.22 -14.11 8.94
C LEU A 52 13.51 -13.27 8.94
N SER A 53 14.36 -13.44 9.95
CA SER A 53 15.66 -12.77 10.05
C SER A 53 16.78 -13.53 9.33
N SER A 54 16.53 -14.76 8.86
CA SER A 54 17.53 -15.55 8.15
C SER A 54 17.72 -15.02 6.72
N VAL A 55 18.97 -14.71 6.41
CA VAL A 55 19.41 -14.24 5.08
C VAL A 55 20.17 -15.35 4.40
N CYS A 56 19.81 -15.66 3.17
CA CYS A 56 20.60 -16.60 2.37
C CYS A 56 21.94 -15.97 2.00
N THR A 57 23.04 -16.68 2.27
CA THR A 57 24.40 -16.20 2.01
C THR A 57 24.70 -15.99 0.53
N ALA A 58 24.04 -16.76 -0.36
CA ALA A 58 24.25 -16.67 -1.80
C ALA A 58 23.60 -15.41 -2.43
N THR A 59 22.38 -15.07 -2.02
CA THR A 59 21.61 -13.98 -2.62
C THR A 59 21.53 -12.72 -1.76
N ARG A 60 22.00 -12.79 -0.51
CA ARG A 60 21.90 -11.72 0.50
C ARG A 60 20.50 -11.17 0.69
N THR A 61 19.49 -11.98 0.38
CA THR A 61 18.07 -11.61 0.50
C THR A 61 17.39 -12.45 1.58
N PRO A 62 16.40 -11.92 2.30
CA PRO A 62 15.62 -12.66 3.30
C PRO A 62 14.60 -13.56 2.58
N ILE A 63 15.03 -14.74 2.12
CA ILE A 63 14.20 -15.65 1.30
C ILE A 63 12.92 -16.03 2.02
N HIS A 64 12.97 -16.32 3.31
CA HIS A 64 11.78 -16.69 4.08
C HIS A 64 10.76 -15.54 4.15
N ALA A 65 11.21 -14.30 4.30
CA ALA A 65 10.32 -13.14 4.31
C ALA A 65 9.72 -12.88 2.91
N THR A 66 10.51 -13.08 1.86
CA THR A 66 10.04 -12.93 0.46
C THR A 66 9.04 -14.02 0.10
N LEU A 67 9.31 -15.27 0.50
CA LEU A 67 8.41 -16.40 0.26
C LEU A 67 7.09 -16.22 1.00
N LEU A 68 7.14 -15.77 2.26
CA LEU A 68 5.95 -15.46 3.04
C LEU A 68 5.12 -14.34 2.40
N ALA A 69 5.77 -13.24 1.99
CA ALA A 69 5.08 -12.13 1.33
C ALA A 69 4.45 -12.57 0.01
N GLY A 70 5.18 -13.30 -0.82
CA GLY A 70 4.70 -13.81 -2.11
C GLY A 70 3.55 -14.80 -1.96
N SER A 71 3.64 -15.74 -1.01
CA SER A 71 2.57 -16.70 -0.75
C SER A 71 1.29 -16.03 -0.24
N LEU A 72 1.43 -15.01 0.59
CA LEU A 72 0.30 -14.24 1.11
C LEU A 72 -0.41 -13.46 0.00
N VAL A 73 0.36 -12.80 -0.87
CA VAL A 73 -0.17 -12.11 -2.05
C VAL A 73 -0.91 -13.06 -2.97
N LEU A 74 -0.31 -14.24 -3.23
CA LEU A 74 -0.91 -15.25 -4.09
C LEU A 74 -2.21 -15.82 -3.49
N ALA A 75 -2.22 -16.09 -2.19
CA ALA A 75 -3.41 -16.57 -1.49
C ALA A 75 -4.56 -15.55 -1.58
N PHE A 76 -4.29 -14.28 -1.33
CA PHE A 76 -5.31 -13.24 -1.46
C PHE A 76 -5.78 -13.04 -2.90
N ALA A 77 -4.88 -13.15 -3.88
CA ALA A 77 -5.23 -13.01 -5.29
C ALA A 77 -6.11 -14.16 -5.80
N LEU A 78 -5.95 -15.37 -5.24
CA LEU A 78 -6.73 -16.53 -5.63
C LEU A 78 -8.09 -16.61 -4.92
N TRP A 79 -8.18 -16.13 -3.68
CA TRP A 79 -9.37 -16.29 -2.85
C TRP A 79 -10.33 -15.11 -2.91
N LEU A 80 -9.84 -13.91 -3.20
CA LEU A 80 -10.64 -12.69 -3.16
C LEU A 80 -10.79 -12.07 -4.55
N PRO A 81 -12.00 -11.63 -4.92
CA PRO A 81 -12.20 -10.87 -6.16
C PRO A 81 -11.45 -9.53 -6.08
N VAL A 82 -10.95 -9.08 -7.21
CA VAL A 82 -10.16 -7.83 -7.35
C VAL A 82 -10.87 -6.62 -6.75
N THR A 83 -12.20 -6.55 -6.90
CA THR A 83 -13.02 -5.47 -6.33
C THR A 83 -12.97 -5.43 -4.81
N THR A 84 -13.01 -6.60 -4.16
CA THR A 84 -12.92 -6.70 -2.69
C THR A 84 -11.53 -6.33 -2.19
N LEU A 85 -10.48 -6.78 -2.90
CA LEU A 85 -9.11 -6.39 -2.58
C LEU A 85 -8.91 -4.88 -2.71
N ALA A 86 -9.42 -4.27 -3.78
CA ALA A 86 -9.34 -2.84 -4.00
C ALA A 86 -10.06 -2.05 -2.89
N ARG A 87 -11.27 -2.48 -2.51
CA ARG A 87 -12.02 -1.88 -1.40
C ARG A 87 -11.27 -2.00 -0.07
N ALA A 88 -10.79 -3.19 0.26
CA ALA A 88 -10.03 -3.44 1.48
C ALA A 88 -8.76 -2.59 1.56
N THR A 89 -8.02 -2.49 0.44
CA THR A 89 -6.81 -1.67 0.36
C THR A 89 -7.12 -0.19 0.56
N SER A 90 -8.18 0.32 -0.09
CA SER A 90 -8.62 1.71 0.07
C SER A 90 -9.03 2.01 1.51
N CYS A 91 -9.79 1.13 2.15
CA CYS A 91 -10.16 1.27 3.57
C CYS A 91 -8.93 1.31 4.47
N LEU A 92 -7.96 0.42 4.26
CA LEU A 92 -6.73 0.40 5.05
C LEU A 92 -5.91 1.67 4.88
N ILE A 93 -5.76 2.15 3.66
CA ILE A 93 -5.04 3.40 3.38
C ILE A 93 -5.72 4.59 4.06
N LEU A 94 -7.04 4.73 3.92
CA LEU A 94 -7.81 5.79 4.56
C LEU A 94 -7.70 5.74 6.08
N LEU A 95 -7.71 4.53 6.65
CA LEU A 95 -7.55 4.32 8.09
C LEU A 95 -6.16 4.76 8.56
N VAL A 96 -5.11 4.38 7.86
CA VAL A 96 -3.74 4.80 8.17
C VAL A 96 -3.60 6.32 8.06
N PHE A 97 -4.13 6.93 7.01
CA PHE A 97 -4.12 8.39 6.87
C PHE A 97 -4.89 9.09 7.99
N THR A 98 -6.03 8.54 8.42
CA THR A 98 -6.78 9.06 9.55
C THR A 98 -5.94 9.04 10.83
N PHE A 99 -5.26 7.94 11.12
CA PHE A 99 -4.38 7.84 12.28
C PHE A 99 -3.21 8.81 12.22
N VAL A 100 -2.58 8.95 11.04
CA VAL A 100 -1.46 9.89 10.86
C VAL A 100 -1.92 11.34 11.07
N ASN A 101 -3.04 11.73 10.48
CA ASN A 101 -3.59 13.07 10.64
C ASN A 101 -4.02 13.35 12.09
N LEU A 102 -4.61 12.35 12.76
CA LEU A 102 -5.00 12.47 14.17
C LEU A 102 -3.78 12.59 15.08
N SER A 103 -2.72 11.84 14.80
CA SER A 103 -1.44 11.95 15.52
C SER A 103 -0.82 13.33 15.34
N LEU A 104 -0.84 13.87 14.12
CA LEU A 104 -0.35 15.21 13.82
C LEU A 104 -1.17 16.27 14.57
N LEU A 105 -2.49 16.12 14.60
CA LEU A 105 -3.39 17.03 15.33
C LEU A 105 -3.10 17.00 16.84
N SER A 106 -2.87 15.82 17.41
CA SER A 106 -2.51 15.63 18.82
C SER A 106 -1.19 16.29 19.18
N LEU A 107 -0.18 16.17 18.31
CA LEU A 107 1.12 16.83 18.48
C LEU A 107 0.99 18.36 18.42
N HIS A 108 0.20 18.88 17.48
CA HIS A 108 -0.02 20.33 17.35
C HIS A 108 -0.78 20.92 18.55
N TYR A 109 -1.71 20.15 19.12
CA TYR A 109 -2.45 20.58 20.33
C TYR A 109 -1.53 20.69 21.56
N ARG A 110 -0.47 19.89 21.59
CA ARG A 110 0.52 19.86 22.67
C ARG A 110 1.60 20.97 22.53
N GLU A 111 1.94 21.32 21.28
CA GLU A 111 2.88 22.40 20.95
C GLU A 111 2.14 23.71 20.64
N ARG A 112 1.77 24.46 21.68
CA ARG A 112 0.95 25.69 21.67
C ARG A 112 1.56 26.89 20.87
N GLN A 113 2.57 26.70 20.02
CA GLN A 113 3.32 27.81 19.38
C GLN A 113 3.19 27.90 17.86
N ARG A 114 2.33 27.13 17.19
CA ARG A 114 2.22 27.18 15.72
C ARG A 114 0.88 27.74 15.27
N GLY A 115 0.91 28.61 14.24
CA GLY A 115 -0.21 29.42 13.78
C GLY A 115 -1.43 28.63 13.29
N PRO A 116 -2.62 29.27 13.18
CA PRO A 116 -3.90 28.62 12.88
C PRO A 116 -3.94 27.91 11.51
N LEU A 117 -3.09 28.32 10.56
CA LEU A 117 -2.99 27.68 9.25
C LEU A 117 -2.43 26.25 9.32
N GLN A 118 -1.54 25.98 10.28
CA GLN A 118 -0.91 24.68 10.45
C GLN A 118 -1.84 23.66 11.16
N LEU A 119 -2.85 24.15 11.85
CA LEU A 119 -3.89 23.34 12.48
C LEU A 119 -5.00 22.95 11.48
N GLY A 120 -5.26 23.81 10.51
CA GLY A 120 -6.31 23.62 9.51
C GLY A 120 -6.02 22.45 8.54
N LEU A 121 -4.76 22.28 8.12
CA LEU A 121 -4.36 21.23 7.18
C LEU A 121 -4.63 19.79 7.69
N PRO A 122 -4.18 19.41 8.90
CA PRO A 122 -4.48 18.05 9.39
C PRO A 122 -5.95 17.85 9.77
N ALA A 123 -6.65 18.92 10.19
CA ALA A 123 -8.08 18.83 10.51
C ALA A 123 -8.92 18.57 9.24
N THR A 124 -8.67 19.28 8.15
CA THR A 124 -9.34 19.04 6.87
C THR A 124 -9.01 17.66 6.30
N GLY A 125 -7.74 17.21 6.40
CA GLY A 125 -7.32 15.87 6.01
C GLY A 125 -8.07 14.77 6.78
N THR A 126 -8.22 14.92 8.09
CA THR A 126 -8.97 13.97 8.93
C THR A 126 -10.45 13.93 8.55
N LEU A 127 -11.08 15.08 8.36
CA LEU A 127 -12.50 15.17 7.96
C LEU A 127 -12.77 14.50 6.61
N LEU A 128 -11.90 14.75 5.63
CA LEU A 128 -12.01 14.13 4.29
C LEU A 128 -11.83 12.61 4.37
N CYS A 129 -10.82 12.12 5.10
CA CYS A 129 -10.58 10.68 5.25
C CYS A 129 -11.75 9.98 5.94
N ILE A 130 -12.32 10.57 7.00
CA ILE A 130 -13.49 10.02 7.69
C ILE A 130 -14.72 10.04 6.77
N GLY A 131 -14.93 11.12 6.03
CA GLY A 131 -16.03 11.23 5.07
C GLY A 131 -15.98 10.15 3.99
N PHE A 132 -14.79 9.93 3.40
CA PHE A 132 -14.60 8.87 2.42
C PHE A 132 -14.75 7.46 3.02
N LEU A 133 -14.27 7.24 4.26
CA LEU A 133 -14.49 5.96 4.95
C LEU A 133 -15.97 5.65 5.16
N VAL A 134 -16.77 6.64 5.59
CA VAL A 134 -18.21 6.47 5.80
C VAL A 134 -18.92 6.15 4.48
N ILE A 135 -18.58 6.84 3.40
CA ILE A 135 -19.15 6.58 2.07
C ILE A 135 -18.80 5.18 1.60
N GLN A 136 -17.57 4.74 1.83
CA GLN A 136 -17.08 3.42 1.39
C GLN A 136 -17.69 2.26 2.17
N ILE A 137 -18.05 2.45 3.42
CA ILE A 137 -18.73 1.44 4.25
C ILE A 137 -20.22 1.34 3.86
N TRP A 138 -20.81 2.45 3.42
CA TRP A 138 -22.24 2.51 3.06
C TRP A 138 -22.53 2.10 1.61
N SER A 139 -21.55 2.04 0.75
CA SER A 139 -21.63 1.62 -0.66
C SER A 139 -21.25 0.16 -0.86
#